data_ae8c94f54eb5b78fd5aea767db0ffa11
#
_entry.id   ae8c94f54eb5b78fd5aea767db0ffa11
#
_cell.length_a   1.000
_cell.length_b   1.000
_cell.length_c   1.000
_cell.angle_alpha   90.00
_cell.angle_beta   90.00
_cell.angle_gamma   90.00
#
_symmetry.space_group_name_H-M   'P 1'
#
loop_
_entity.id
_entity.type
_entity.pdbx_description
1 polymer ?
#
loop_
_entity_poly.entity_id
_entity_poly.type
_entity_poly.pdbx_seq_one_letter_code
_entity_poly.pdbx_strand_id
1 'polypeptide(L)'
;CHRRIKAMEEAGLIAGYAARLDPKVLGLDLQAFVEISLTSQSRETMDRFEHAVADFPEILECHLMAGQADYLLRVAAADLKGFDAIHRDCLARLPGVSAIRTSFAIRRIRDWQGYRLRGLRAPA
;
A
#
# COMPACT_ATOMS: atom_id res chain seq x y z
N CYS A 1 19.32 -10.73 14.14
CA CYS A 1 20.73 -10.41 14.24
C CYS A 1 21.11 -9.31 13.25
N HIS A 2 21.70 -8.23 13.74
CA HIS A 2 22.04 -7.06 12.93
C HIS A 2 22.99 -7.38 11.77
N ARG A 3 23.90 -8.29 11.98
CA ARG A 3 24.86 -8.66 10.93
C ARG A 3 24.21 -9.32 9.73
N ARG A 4 23.22 -10.17 9.95
CA ARG A 4 22.50 -10.83 8.85
C ARG A 4 21.68 -9.86 8.05
N ILE A 5 20.99 -8.98 8.73
CA ILE A 5 20.15 -7.97 8.08
C ILE A 5 21.02 -7.03 7.25
N LYS A 6 22.13 -6.59 7.80
CA LYS A 6 23.06 -5.72 7.10
C LYS A 6 23.67 -6.39 5.88
N ALA A 7 24.05 -7.66 5.99
CA ALA A 7 24.57 -8.43 4.87
C ALA A 7 23.52 -8.59 3.76
N MET A 8 22.27 -8.81 4.12
CA MET A 8 21.19 -8.93 3.15
C MET A 8 20.88 -7.61 2.45
N GLU A 9 20.96 -6.50 3.17
CA GLU A 9 20.85 -5.17 2.58
C GLU A 9 21.97 -4.90 1.59
N GLU A 10 23.19 -5.21 1.97
CA GLU A 10 24.37 -5.05 1.09
C GLU A 10 24.26 -5.93 -0.15
N ALA A 11 23.65 -7.10 -0.01
CA ALA A 11 23.42 -8.00 -1.13
C ALA A 11 22.21 -7.60 -1.98
N GLY A 12 21.47 -6.57 -1.58
CA GLY A 12 20.28 -6.13 -2.30
C GLY A 12 19.05 -7.02 -2.10
N LEU A 13 19.09 -7.91 -1.12
CA LEU A 13 17.97 -8.81 -0.83
C LEU A 13 16.88 -8.14 0.00
N ILE A 14 17.23 -7.06 0.69
CA ILE A 14 16.31 -6.26 1.47
C ILE A 14 16.33 -4.85 0.91
N ALA A 15 15.18 -4.38 0.41
CA ALA A 15 15.08 -3.08 -0.25
C ALA A 15 15.07 -1.90 0.72
N GLY A 16 14.95 -2.16 2.03
CA GLY A 16 14.94 -1.12 3.04
C GLY A 16 14.83 -1.73 4.41
N TYR A 17 15.12 -0.92 5.40
CA TYR A 17 15.07 -1.34 6.79
C TYR A 17 13.93 -0.61 7.48
N ALA A 18 12.71 -1.06 7.24
CA ALA A 18 11.53 -0.50 7.89
C ALA A 18 11.04 -1.47 8.96
N ALA A 19 10.76 -0.94 10.13
CA ALA A 19 10.16 -1.74 11.20
C ALA A 19 8.73 -2.11 10.80
N ARG A 20 8.38 -3.38 10.93
CA ARG A 20 7.00 -3.82 10.75
C ARG A 20 6.30 -3.69 12.08
N LEU A 21 5.38 -2.73 12.14
CA LEU A 21 4.57 -2.52 13.32
C LEU A 21 3.24 -3.23 13.14
N ASP A 22 2.78 -3.88 14.23
CA ASP A 22 1.46 -4.49 14.23
C ASP A 22 0.41 -3.37 14.13
N PRO A 23 -0.49 -3.42 13.14
CA PRO A 23 -1.54 -2.42 13.00
C PRO A 23 -2.37 -2.24 14.26
N LYS A 24 -2.59 -3.31 15.03
CA LYS A 24 -3.34 -3.23 16.29
C LYS A 24 -2.64 -2.36 17.33
N VAL A 25 -1.31 -2.45 17.38
CA VAL A 25 -0.51 -1.62 18.29
C VAL A 25 -0.65 -0.15 17.93
N LEU A 26 -0.76 0.15 16.63
CA LEU A 26 -0.93 1.50 16.12
C LEU A 26 -2.40 1.96 16.14
N GLY A 27 -3.32 1.07 16.48
CA GLY A 27 -4.74 1.37 16.44
C GLY A 27 -5.32 1.46 15.03
N LEU A 28 -4.66 0.83 14.05
CA LEU A 28 -5.07 0.85 12.65
C LEU A 28 -5.73 -0.49 12.29
N ASP A 29 -6.88 -0.75 12.89
CA ASP A 29 -7.56 -2.03 12.73
C ASP A 29 -8.32 -2.18 11.43
N LEU A 30 -8.70 -1.08 10.80
CA LEU A 30 -9.46 -1.10 9.54
C LEU A 30 -8.51 -1.02 8.36
N GLN A 31 -8.49 -2.07 7.54
CA GLN A 31 -7.71 -2.12 6.31
C GLN A 31 -8.63 -1.95 5.12
N ALA A 32 -8.30 -1.04 4.23
CA ALA A 32 -9.08 -0.78 3.03
C ALA A 32 -8.23 -0.97 1.78
N PHE A 33 -8.84 -1.57 0.76
CA PHE A 33 -8.25 -1.68 -0.57
C PHE A 33 -9.09 -0.83 -1.50
N VAL A 34 -8.47 0.14 -2.15
CA VAL A 34 -9.15 1.15 -2.93
C VAL A 34 -8.76 1.01 -4.40
N GLU A 35 -9.74 0.72 -5.25
CA GLU A 35 -9.53 0.68 -6.68
C GLU A 35 -9.81 2.06 -7.26
N ILE A 36 -8.87 2.57 -8.04
CA ILE A 36 -8.95 3.89 -8.67
C ILE A 36 -9.01 3.73 -10.17
N SER A 37 -9.99 4.35 -10.79
CA SER A 37 -10.06 4.49 -12.25
C SER A 37 -9.85 5.95 -12.61
N LEU A 38 -9.02 6.20 -13.62
CA LEU A 38 -8.72 7.55 -14.07
C LEU A 38 -9.62 7.94 -15.23
N THR A 39 -9.78 9.26 -15.44
CA THR A 39 -10.51 9.80 -16.58
C THR A 39 -9.79 9.52 -17.89
N SER A 40 -8.47 9.30 -17.86
CA SER A 40 -7.64 9.03 -19.01
C SER A 40 -6.42 8.23 -18.58
N GLN A 41 -5.96 7.34 -19.46
CA GLN A 41 -4.73 6.58 -19.26
C GLN A 41 -3.54 7.25 -19.95
N SER A 42 -3.65 8.53 -20.28
CA SER A 42 -2.52 9.28 -20.84
C SER A 42 -1.39 9.35 -19.84
N ARG A 43 -0.15 9.45 -20.34
CA ARG A 43 1.02 9.57 -19.49
C ARG A 43 0.90 10.76 -18.55
N GLU A 44 0.39 11.88 -19.06
CA GLU A 44 0.21 13.10 -18.28
C GLU A 44 -0.71 12.89 -17.08
N THR A 45 -1.86 12.27 -17.33
CA THR A 45 -2.84 12.02 -16.27
C THR A 45 -2.28 11.05 -15.25
N MET A 46 -1.64 9.98 -15.70
CA MET A 46 -1.05 8.97 -14.82
C MET A 46 0.08 9.54 -13.98
N ASP A 47 0.98 10.30 -14.60
CA ASP A 47 2.09 10.92 -13.88
C ASP A 47 1.60 11.88 -12.80
N ARG A 48 0.58 12.65 -13.10
CA ARG A 48 -0.01 13.59 -12.16
C ARG A 48 -0.62 12.87 -10.96
N PHE A 49 -1.33 11.77 -11.23
CA PHE A 49 -1.91 10.96 -10.17
C PHE A 49 -0.82 10.34 -9.30
N GLU A 50 0.19 9.71 -9.92
CA GLU A 50 1.27 9.05 -9.20
C GLU A 50 2.08 10.03 -8.36
N HIS A 51 2.30 11.22 -8.88
CA HIS A 51 3.00 12.27 -8.15
C HIS A 51 2.19 12.73 -6.92
N ALA A 52 0.89 12.88 -7.08
CA ALA A 52 0.02 13.27 -5.98
C ALA A 52 -0.05 12.21 -4.88
N VAL A 53 -0.05 10.93 -5.25
CA VAL A 53 -0.08 9.83 -4.30
C VAL A 53 1.11 9.91 -3.33
N ALA A 54 2.26 10.33 -3.83
CA ALA A 54 3.48 10.42 -3.02
C ALA A 54 3.35 11.45 -1.88
N ASP A 55 2.44 12.41 -2.00
CA ASP A 55 2.24 13.46 -1.00
C ASP A 55 1.33 13.03 0.15
N PHE A 56 0.72 11.85 0.06
CA PHE A 56 -0.23 11.38 1.08
C PHE A 56 0.32 10.14 1.80
N PRO A 57 0.87 10.32 3.00
CA PRO A 57 1.40 9.18 3.78
C PRO A 57 0.33 8.20 4.22
N GLU A 58 -0.95 8.59 4.18
CA GLU A 58 -2.08 7.71 4.49
C GLU A 58 -2.21 6.58 3.48
N ILE A 59 -1.69 6.76 2.26
CA ILE A 59 -1.67 5.73 1.24
C ILE A 59 -0.43 4.87 1.47
N LEU A 60 -0.65 3.65 1.97
CA LEU A 60 0.44 2.76 2.35
C LEU A 60 1.10 2.08 1.16
N GLU A 61 0.31 1.76 0.15
CA GLU A 61 0.78 1.13 -1.08
C GLU A 61 -0.04 1.66 -2.24
N CYS A 62 0.59 1.72 -3.41
CA CYS A 62 -0.09 2.10 -4.66
C CYS A 62 0.50 1.24 -5.77
N HIS A 63 -0.36 0.51 -6.48
CA HIS A 63 0.05 -0.37 -7.56
C HIS A 63 -0.67 0.00 -8.85
N LEU A 64 0.08 0.06 -9.95
CA LEU A 64 -0.53 0.14 -11.27
C LEU A 64 -1.04 -1.25 -11.64
N MET A 65 -2.29 -1.32 -12.01
CA MET A 65 -2.96 -2.59 -12.23
C MET A 65 -3.26 -2.83 -13.70
N ALA A 66 -3.14 -4.07 -14.12
CA ALA A 66 -3.68 -4.53 -15.40
C ALA A 66 -5.06 -5.12 -15.11
N GLY A 67 -6.12 -4.50 -15.62
CA GLY A 67 -7.48 -4.94 -15.34
C GLY A 67 -8.46 -3.80 -15.52
N GLN A 68 -9.59 -3.86 -14.81
CA GLN A 68 -10.63 -2.85 -14.93
C GLN A 68 -10.25 -1.53 -14.27
N ALA A 69 -9.63 -1.59 -13.09
CA ALA A 69 -9.14 -0.40 -12.42
C ALA A 69 -7.72 -0.09 -12.85
N ASP A 70 -7.36 1.18 -12.80
CA ASP A 70 -6.01 1.61 -13.18
C ASP A 70 -5.03 1.45 -12.04
N TYR A 71 -5.45 1.71 -10.81
CA TYR A 71 -4.59 1.64 -9.63
C TYR A 71 -5.28 0.95 -8.47
N LEU A 72 -4.50 0.28 -7.65
CA LEU A 72 -4.96 -0.30 -6.39
C LEU A 72 -4.17 0.32 -5.26
N LEU A 73 -4.87 0.92 -4.31
CA LEU A 73 -4.28 1.53 -3.13
C LEU A 73 -4.59 0.69 -1.90
N ARG A 74 -3.70 0.75 -0.94
CA ARG A 74 -3.94 0.19 0.38
C ARG A 74 -3.90 1.31 1.42
N VAL A 75 -4.94 1.37 2.25
CA VAL A 75 -5.09 2.40 3.27
C VAL A 75 -5.48 1.73 4.59
N ALA A 76 -4.97 2.24 5.69
CA ALA A 76 -5.35 1.77 7.02
C ALA A 76 -5.91 2.92 7.84
N ALA A 77 -6.94 2.62 8.63
CA ALA A 77 -7.57 3.60 9.50
C ALA A 77 -7.95 2.93 10.83
N ALA A 78 -8.24 3.74 11.84
CA ALA A 78 -8.65 3.21 13.13
C ALA A 78 -10.05 2.58 13.06
N ASP A 79 -10.95 3.22 12.30
CA ASP A 79 -12.35 2.82 12.17
C ASP A 79 -12.93 3.44 10.90
N LEU A 80 -14.22 3.24 10.67
CA LEU A 80 -14.90 3.79 9.50
C LEU A 80 -14.89 5.32 9.49
N LYS A 81 -14.99 5.94 10.65
CA LYS A 81 -14.93 7.40 10.75
C LYS A 81 -13.55 7.92 10.34
N GLY A 82 -12.49 7.23 10.77
CA GLY A 82 -11.14 7.56 10.38
C GLY A 82 -10.93 7.38 8.88
N PHE A 83 -11.48 6.32 8.30
CA PHE A 83 -11.43 6.12 6.86
C PHE A 83 -12.17 7.21 6.10
N ASP A 84 -13.34 7.62 6.59
CA ASP A 84 -14.10 8.70 5.96
C ASP A 84 -13.29 9.98 5.88
N ALA A 85 -12.55 10.31 6.94
CA ALA A 85 -11.66 11.46 6.94
C ALA A 85 -10.56 11.33 5.89
N ILE A 86 -9.94 10.15 5.78
CA ILE A 86 -8.92 9.88 4.75
C ILE A 86 -9.53 10.00 3.36
N HIS A 87 -10.72 9.47 3.16
CA HIS A 87 -11.41 9.56 1.88
C HIS A 87 -11.61 11.01 1.46
N ARG A 88 -12.12 11.85 2.37
CA ARG A 88 -12.39 13.26 2.07
C ARG A 88 -11.12 14.07 1.90
N ASP A 89 -10.13 13.86 2.76
CA ASP A 89 -8.95 14.72 2.81
C ASP A 89 -7.83 14.26 1.87
N CYS A 90 -7.89 13.02 1.42
CA CYS A 90 -6.84 12.43 0.60
C CYS A 90 -7.39 11.89 -0.71
N LEU A 91 -8.20 10.83 -0.65
CA LEU A 91 -8.63 10.11 -1.85
C LEU A 91 -9.46 10.97 -2.80
N ALA A 92 -10.36 11.78 -2.26
CA ALA A 92 -11.22 12.65 -3.08
C ALA A 92 -10.45 13.80 -3.72
N ARG A 93 -9.21 14.06 -3.26
CA ARG A 93 -8.37 15.14 -3.79
C ARG A 93 -7.37 14.67 -4.82
N LEU A 94 -7.27 13.38 -5.08
CA LEU A 94 -6.36 12.85 -6.08
C LEU A 94 -6.81 13.31 -7.48
N PRO A 95 -5.85 13.78 -8.31
CA PRO A 95 -6.20 14.32 -9.63
C PRO A 95 -6.56 13.24 -10.63
N GLY A 96 -7.46 13.57 -11.55
CA GLY A 96 -7.77 12.73 -12.70
C GLY A 96 -8.59 11.48 -12.38
N VAL A 97 -9.14 11.38 -11.18
CA VAL A 97 -9.91 10.22 -10.76
C VAL A 97 -11.33 10.29 -11.32
N SER A 98 -11.79 9.22 -11.99
CA SER A 98 -13.16 9.10 -12.46
C SER A 98 -14.03 8.26 -11.54
N ALA A 99 -13.45 7.26 -10.88
CA ALA A 99 -14.19 6.39 -9.99
C ALA A 99 -13.30 5.85 -8.88
N ILE A 100 -13.89 5.68 -7.72
CA ILE A 100 -13.24 5.09 -6.54
C ILE A 100 -14.12 3.95 -6.05
N ARG A 101 -13.53 2.76 -5.91
CA ARG A 101 -14.23 1.60 -5.37
C ARG A 101 -13.44 1.09 -4.18
N THR A 102 -14.05 1.13 -3.00
CA THR A 102 -13.40 0.73 -1.76
C THR A 102 -13.92 -0.61 -1.27
N SER A 103 -13.00 -1.47 -0.86
CA SER A 103 -13.32 -2.74 -0.20
C SER A 103 -12.58 -2.79 1.13
N PHE A 104 -13.25 -3.26 2.16
CA PHE A 104 -12.66 -3.39 3.48
C PHE A 104 -12.32 -4.83 3.79
N ALA A 105 -11.14 -5.06 4.35
CA ALA A 105 -10.78 -6.38 4.84
C ALA A 105 -11.50 -6.63 6.16
N ILE A 106 -12.27 -7.72 6.23
CA ILE A 106 -13.00 -8.07 7.44
C ILE A 106 -12.03 -8.53 8.52
N ARG A 107 -11.11 -9.40 8.14
CA ARG A 107 -10.03 -9.85 9.01
C ARG A 107 -8.90 -10.41 8.17
N ARG A 108 -7.71 -10.40 8.74
CA ARG A 108 -6.53 -10.95 8.07
C ARG A 108 -6.43 -12.45 8.35
N ILE A 109 -6.37 -13.23 7.27
CA ILE A 109 -6.25 -14.68 7.40
C ILE A 109 -4.78 -15.09 7.50
N ARG A 110 -3.92 -14.41 6.74
CA ARG A 110 -2.48 -14.65 6.74
C ARG A 110 -1.75 -13.34 6.63
N ASP A 111 -0.80 -13.12 7.55
CA ASP A 111 0.05 -11.95 7.51
C ASP A 111 1.12 -12.08 6.45
N TRP A 112 1.52 -10.94 5.89
CA TRP A 112 2.69 -10.87 5.04
C TRP A 112 3.93 -11.19 5.86
N GLN A 113 4.66 -12.22 5.46
CA GLN A 113 5.87 -12.66 6.19
C GLN A 113 7.13 -12.56 5.33
N GLY A 114 7.03 -11.87 4.21
CA GLY A 114 8.13 -11.79 3.26
C GLY A 114 8.08 -12.93 2.24
N TYR A 115 8.96 -12.86 1.28
CA TYR A 115 9.07 -13.89 0.26
C TYR A 115 9.78 -15.12 0.81
N ARG A 116 9.29 -16.31 0.42
CA ARG A 116 10.06 -17.53 0.63
C ARG A 116 11.11 -17.59 -0.47
N LEU A 117 12.35 -17.79 -0.07
CA LEU A 117 13.43 -17.98 -1.01
C LEU A 117 13.49 -19.45 -1.40
N ARG A 118 12.65 -19.82 -2.37
CA ARG A 118 12.65 -21.19 -2.88
C ARG A 118 13.97 -21.47 -3.56
N GLY A 119 14.53 -22.66 -3.29
CA GLY A 119 15.82 -23.05 -3.83
C GLY A 119 17.00 -22.55 -3.00
N LEU A 120 16.76 -21.61 -2.11
CA LEU A 120 17.71 -21.24 -1.07
C LEU A 120 17.18 -21.80 0.23
N ARG A 121 17.92 -22.72 0.81
CA ARG A 121 17.53 -23.25 2.10
C ARG A 121 17.58 -22.11 3.12
N ALA A 122 16.48 -21.89 3.82
CA ALA A 122 16.52 -21.00 4.94
C ALA A 122 17.61 -21.47 5.89
N PRO A 123 18.52 -20.60 6.32
CA PRO A 123 19.48 -21.00 7.33
C PRO A 123 18.73 -21.46 8.56
N ALA A 124 19.10 -22.60 9.04
CA ALA A 124 18.49 -23.19 10.21
C ALA A 124 18.62 -22.28 11.45
#